data_d9e407c3483a939fc57d7b045bc25eda
#
_entry.id   d9e407c3483a939fc57d7b045bc25eda
#
_cell.length_a   1.000
_cell.length_b   1.000
_cell.length_c   1.000
_cell.angle_alpha   90.00
_cell.angle_beta   90.00
_cell.angle_gamma   90.00
#
_symmetry.space_group_name_H-M   'P 1'
#
loop_
_entity.id
_entity.type
_entity.pdbx_description
1 polymer ?
#
loop_
_entity_poly.entity_id
_entity_poly.type
_entity_poly.pdbx_seq_one_letter_code
_entity_poly.pdbx_strand_id
1 'polypeptide(L)'
;MRKEVLAEDVEIWLGDCLECLPHIGQVAAIVTDPPYGIGYRHSGGGRWRGLTGKRPAVSQSESVYGDDKPFDPAPFLKFAPVCLFFGAQHFADRLPTSPHWIVWDKRHTARLSFGAADLAWTNAPGNIGVHRQLWNGCCVEGEERRQRGGDGPVKTRSHPTQKPVALMRYCIERATSGGAVLDPFMGSGATGVAAVQTGRRFVGVERVEKYFDVARRRLTEALDARRRLAA
;
A
#
# COMPACT_ATOMS: atom_id res chain seq x y z
N MET A 1 -10.05 19.42 -0.95
CA MET A 1 -10.33 18.17 -1.70
C MET A 1 -10.19 18.43 -3.20
N ARG A 2 -9.39 17.61 -3.93
CA ARG A 2 -9.17 17.71 -5.39
C ARG A 2 -9.30 16.32 -6.00
N LYS A 3 -10.10 16.17 -7.06
CA LYS A 3 -10.28 14.93 -7.81
C LYS A 3 -9.52 15.02 -9.13
N GLU A 4 -8.83 13.95 -9.51
CA GLU A 4 -8.24 13.76 -10.83
C GLU A 4 -8.69 12.42 -11.42
N VAL A 5 -9.14 12.43 -12.69
CA VAL A 5 -9.50 11.24 -13.45
C VAL A 5 -8.36 10.93 -14.41
N LEU A 6 -7.66 9.82 -14.18
CA LEU A 6 -6.50 9.41 -14.98
C LEU A 6 -6.90 8.54 -16.19
N ALA A 7 -8.02 7.82 -16.05
CA ALA A 7 -8.68 7.05 -17.08
C ALA A 7 -10.15 6.86 -16.70
N GLU A 8 -10.98 6.34 -17.62
CA GLU A 8 -12.41 6.08 -17.35
C GLU A 8 -12.62 5.19 -16.12
N ASP A 9 -11.69 4.30 -15.86
CA ASP A 9 -11.72 3.33 -14.77
C ASP A 9 -10.76 3.66 -13.60
N VAL A 10 -10.07 4.82 -13.61
CA VAL A 10 -9.10 5.20 -12.57
C VAL A 10 -9.25 6.65 -12.16
N GLU A 11 -9.64 6.87 -10.90
CA GLU A 11 -9.72 8.20 -10.30
C GLU A 11 -8.97 8.27 -8.98
N ILE A 12 -8.40 9.42 -8.69
CA ILE A 12 -7.67 9.70 -7.46
C ILE A 12 -8.09 11.03 -6.84
N TRP A 13 -8.06 11.08 -5.51
CA TRP A 13 -8.50 12.23 -4.73
C TRP A 13 -7.38 12.68 -3.79
N LEU A 14 -7.08 13.98 -3.82
CA LEU A 14 -6.24 14.62 -2.80
C LEU A 14 -7.14 15.20 -1.72
N GLY A 15 -7.07 14.68 -0.50
CA GLY A 15 -7.87 15.14 0.62
C GLY A 15 -7.96 14.13 1.75
N ASP A 16 -8.73 14.48 2.78
CA ASP A 16 -9.06 13.55 3.86
C ASP A 16 -10.01 12.46 3.35
N CYS A 17 -9.73 11.20 3.68
CA CYS A 17 -10.52 10.08 3.17
C CYS A 17 -11.98 10.14 3.63
N LEU A 18 -12.24 10.53 4.89
CA LEU A 18 -13.62 10.62 5.41
C LEU A 18 -14.42 11.76 4.76
N GLU A 19 -13.74 12.84 4.38
CA GLU A 19 -14.36 13.92 3.58
C GLU A 19 -14.62 13.50 2.13
N CYS A 20 -13.77 12.63 1.57
CA CYS A 20 -13.92 12.16 0.18
C CYS A 20 -15.00 11.07 0.03
N LEU A 21 -15.16 10.17 1.03
CA LEU A 21 -16.09 9.02 0.95
C LEU A 21 -17.50 9.38 0.47
N PRO A 22 -18.17 10.47 0.93
CA PRO A 22 -19.52 10.83 0.47
C PRO A 22 -19.62 11.15 -1.03
N HIS A 23 -18.49 11.43 -1.68
CA HIS A 23 -18.41 11.78 -3.10
C HIS A 23 -17.93 10.63 -3.98
N ILE A 24 -17.54 9.51 -3.37
CA ILE A 24 -17.10 8.29 -4.06
C ILE A 24 -18.32 7.39 -4.29
N GLY A 25 -18.50 6.93 -5.51
CA GLY A 25 -19.56 5.99 -5.85
C GLY A 25 -19.36 4.60 -5.23
N GLN A 26 -20.28 3.68 -5.50
CA GLN A 26 -20.20 2.32 -5.00
C GLN A 26 -18.91 1.62 -5.44
N VAL A 27 -18.30 0.90 -4.50
CA VAL A 27 -17.12 0.07 -4.74
C VAL A 27 -17.40 -1.37 -4.31
N ALA A 28 -16.72 -2.31 -4.96
CA ALA A 28 -16.84 -3.73 -4.62
C ALA A 28 -16.03 -4.10 -3.38
N ALA A 29 -14.87 -3.46 -3.21
CA ALA A 29 -14.02 -3.71 -2.06
C ALA A 29 -13.16 -2.49 -1.69
N ILE A 30 -12.83 -2.40 -0.41
CA ILE A 30 -11.70 -1.60 0.10
C ILE A 30 -10.51 -2.53 0.30
N VAL A 31 -9.34 -2.16 -0.26
CA VAL A 31 -8.07 -2.86 -0.03
C VAL A 31 -7.03 -1.82 0.32
N THR A 32 -6.57 -1.80 1.57
CA THR A 32 -5.80 -0.66 2.08
C THR A 32 -4.80 -1.01 3.19
N ASP A 33 -3.80 -0.15 3.32
CA ASP A 33 -2.79 -0.14 4.38
C ASP A 33 -2.93 1.17 5.19
N PRO A 34 -3.88 1.24 6.14
CA PRO A 34 -4.16 2.47 6.88
C PRO A 34 -3.04 2.80 7.86
N PRO A 35 -2.98 4.03 8.42
CA PRO A 35 -2.16 4.29 9.60
C PRO A 35 -2.67 3.45 10.78
N TYR A 36 -1.75 2.80 11.54
CA TYR A 36 -2.13 1.82 12.57
C TYR A 36 -2.40 2.45 13.95
N GLY A 37 -1.98 3.69 14.13
CA GLY A 37 -2.06 4.36 15.43
C GLY A 37 -0.99 3.94 16.42
N ILE A 38 0.19 3.54 15.94
CA ILE A 38 1.32 3.08 16.76
C ILE A 38 2.44 4.13 16.88
N GLY A 39 2.24 5.31 16.31
CA GLY A 39 3.24 6.38 16.32
C GLY A 39 4.53 6.00 15.58
N TYR A 40 4.43 5.23 14.50
CA TYR A 40 5.59 4.72 13.78
C TYR A 40 6.48 5.86 13.28
N ARG A 41 7.73 5.83 13.71
CA ARG A 41 8.78 6.73 13.21
C ARG A 41 9.80 5.91 12.44
N HIS A 42 9.97 6.22 11.17
CA HIS A 42 10.99 5.59 10.37
C HIS A 42 12.36 6.03 10.89
N SER A 43 13.00 5.19 11.72
CA SER A 43 14.40 5.37 12.09
C SER A 43 15.24 5.06 10.84
N GLY A 44 15.67 6.09 10.15
CA GLY A 44 16.50 5.96 8.96
C GLY A 44 17.72 5.08 9.22
N GLY A 45 17.68 3.85 8.68
CA GLY A 45 18.79 2.95 8.53
C GLY A 45 19.42 2.42 9.83
N GLY A 46 19.16 1.13 10.13
CA GLY A 46 20.03 0.33 10.98
C GLY A 46 21.49 0.43 10.51
N ARG A 47 22.39 0.19 11.44
CA ARG A 47 23.87 0.17 11.34
C ARG A 47 24.40 -0.39 10.00
N TRP A 48 24.32 0.37 8.92
CA TRP A 48 25.05 0.08 7.71
C TRP A 48 26.42 0.78 7.81
N ARG A 49 27.45 0.04 8.24
CA ARG A 49 28.83 0.47 8.05
C ARG A 49 29.17 0.20 6.59
N GLY A 50 28.92 1.18 5.72
CA GLY A 50 29.52 1.17 4.38
C GLY A 50 31.04 1.20 4.50
N LEU A 51 31.74 0.63 3.53
CA LEU A 51 33.21 0.59 3.43
C LEU A 51 33.89 1.97 3.54
N THR A 52 33.15 3.07 3.43
CA THR A 52 33.63 4.45 3.51
C THR A 52 33.38 5.15 4.84
N GLY A 53 32.75 4.49 5.83
CA GLY A 53 32.53 5.04 7.17
C GLY A 53 31.65 6.30 7.28
N LYS A 54 31.21 6.88 6.17
CA LYS A 54 30.32 8.06 6.16
C LYS A 54 28.87 7.61 6.24
N ARG A 55 28.14 8.05 7.29
CA ARG A 55 26.68 7.93 7.34
C ARG A 55 26.10 8.82 6.25
N PRO A 56 25.20 8.33 5.38
CA PRO A 56 24.36 9.25 4.63
C PRO A 56 23.58 10.11 5.66
N ALA A 57 23.48 11.40 5.39
CA ALA A 57 22.67 12.29 6.22
C ALA A 57 21.28 11.68 6.34
N VAL A 58 20.89 11.33 7.58
CA VAL A 58 19.54 10.83 7.88
C VAL A 58 18.62 11.99 7.59
N SER A 59 17.89 11.93 6.48
CA SER A 59 16.74 12.81 6.28
C SER A 59 15.83 12.64 7.49
N GLN A 60 15.34 13.75 8.04
CA GLN A 60 14.47 13.77 9.22
C GLN A 60 13.44 12.66 9.12
N SER A 61 13.25 11.90 10.21
CA SER A 61 12.32 10.78 10.27
C SER A 61 10.92 11.30 9.94
N GLU A 62 10.46 11.07 8.71
CA GLU A 62 9.09 11.40 8.33
C GLU A 62 8.16 10.48 9.12
N SER A 63 7.32 11.05 9.98
CA SER A 63 6.24 10.32 10.65
C SER A 63 5.16 9.98 9.63
N VAL A 64 4.54 8.82 9.78
CA VAL A 64 3.34 8.48 8.99
C VAL A 64 2.21 9.40 9.46
N TYR A 65 1.59 10.12 8.53
CA TYR A 65 0.49 11.02 8.86
C TYR A 65 -0.70 10.24 9.42
N GLY A 66 -1.25 10.70 10.56
CA GLY A 66 -2.42 10.07 11.19
C GLY A 66 -2.11 8.83 12.02
N ASP A 67 -0.83 8.43 12.14
CA ASP A 67 -0.41 7.27 12.93
C ASP A 67 -0.26 7.59 14.44
N ASP A 68 -0.61 8.80 14.82
CA ASP A 68 -0.67 9.29 16.22
C ASP A 68 -1.99 9.00 16.93
N LYS A 69 -2.99 8.48 16.18
CA LYS A 69 -4.33 8.15 16.68
C LYS A 69 -4.71 6.74 16.30
N PRO A 70 -5.42 6.01 17.18
CA PRO A 70 -5.93 4.68 16.87
C PRO A 70 -6.81 4.70 15.61
N PHE A 71 -6.56 3.78 14.69
CA PHE A 71 -7.37 3.64 13.47
C PHE A 71 -8.79 3.17 13.80
N ASP A 72 -9.80 3.84 13.24
CA ASP A 72 -11.20 3.42 13.31
C ASP A 72 -11.65 2.80 11.98
N PRO A 73 -11.88 1.46 11.91
CA PRO A 73 -12.34 0.80 10.71
C PRO A 73 -13.85 1.00 10.42
N ALA A 74 -14.64 1.47 11.38
CA ALA A 74 -16.11 1.47 11.29
C ALA A 74 -16.68 2.26 10.09
N PRO A 75 -16.18 3.44 9.71
CA PRO A 75 -16.65 4.15 8.53
C PRO A 75 -16.47 3.36 7.23
N PHE A 76 -15.34 2.65 7.11
CA PHE A 76 -14.97 1.88 5.92
C PHE A 76 -15.76 0.57 5.82
N LEU A 77 -15.98 -0.10 6.96
CA LEU A 77 -16.82 -1.30 7.06
C LEU A 77 -18.28 -1.04 6.68
N LYS A 78 -18.77 0.20 6.89
CA LYS A 78 -20.11 0.61 6.46
C LYS A 78 -20.17 1.03 5.00
N PHE A 79 -19.03 1.45 4.43
CA PHE A 79 -18.98 2.01 3.08
C PHE A 79 -18.91 0.94 2.00
N ALA A 80 -18.17 -0.16 2.21
CA ALA A 80 -17.99 -1.21 1.22
C ALA A 80 -18.38 -2.58 1.76
N PRO A 81 -18.94 -3.47 0.92
CA PRO A 81 -19.34 -4.82 1.33
C PRO A 81 -18.15 -5.69 1.71
N VAL A 82 -17.01 -5.46 1.10
CA VAL A 82 -15.75 -6.16 1.42
C VAL A 82 -14.68 -5.17 1.80
N CYS A 83 -13.98 -5.47 2.90
CA CYS A 83 -12.84 -4.70 3.37
C CYS A 83 -11.64 -5.63 3.62
N LEU A 84 -10.46 -5.15 3.26
CA LEU A 84 -9.18 -5.76 3.57
C LEU A 84 -8.25 -4.70 4.13
N PHE A 85 -7.82 -4.89 5.39
CA PHE A 85 -6.99 -3.93 6.12
C PHE A 85 -5.66 -4.57 6.53
N PHE A 86 -4.55 -4.02 6.07
CA PHE A 86 -3.24 -4.35 6.60
C PHE A 86 -3.04 -3.79 8.01
N GLY A 87 -2.10 -4.39 8.77
CA GLY A 87 -1.81 -3.96 10.14
C GLY A 87 -2.93 -4.24 11.14
N ALA A 88 -3.88 -5.08 10.76
CA ALA A 88 -5.10 -5.37 11.53
C ALA A 88 -4.84 -5.92 12.94
N GLN A 89 -3.65 -6.48 13.22
CA GLN A 89 -3.26 -6.88 14.57
C GLN A 89 -3.18 -5.71 15.56
N HIS A 90 -3.04 -4.47 15.08
CA HIS A 90 -2.98 -3.27 15.93
C HIS A 90 -4.35 -2.72 16.31
N PHE A 91 -5.41 -3.18 15.67
CA PHE A 91 -6.80 -2.76 15.90
C PHE A 91 -7.81 -3.91 15.75
N ALA A 92 -7.36 -5.14 16.04
CA ALA A 92 -8.18 -6.34 15.91
C ALA A 92 -9.43 -6.34 16.82
N ASP A 93 -9.36 -5.63 17.95
CA ASP A 93 -10.47 -5.42 18.88
C ASP A 93 -11.63 -4.60 18.30
N ARG A 94 -11.42 -3.91 17.17
CA ARG A 94 -12.39 -3.09 16.46
C ARG A 94 -12.93 -3.71 15.18
N LEU A 95 -12.45 -4.92 14.86
CA LEU A 95 -12.85 -5.65 13.65
C LEU A 95 -13.85 -6.74 13.99
N PRO A 96 -14.83 -7.01 13.12
CA PRO A 96 -15.67 -8.18 13.25
C PRO A 96 -14.84 -9.47 13.21
N THR A 97 -15.33 -10.53 13.83
CA THR A 97 -14.71 -11.85 13.71
C THR A 97 -14.69 -12.29 12.25
N SER A 98 -13.54 -12.76 11.79
CA SER A 98 -13.37 -13.32 10.44
C SER A 98 -12.37 -14.47 10.46
N PRO A 99 -12.66 -15.59 9.76
CA PRO A 99 -11.70 -16.67 9.57
C PRO A 99 -10.66 -16.34 8.48
N HIS A 100 -10.89 -15.29 7.69
CA HIS A 100 -10.04 -14.96 6.55
C HIS A 100 -9.04 -13.88 6.91
N TRP A 101 -7.77 -14.30 7.01
CA TRP A 101 -6.63 -13.44 7.21
C TRP A 101 -5.60 -13.69 6.11
N ILE A 102 -4.85 -12.67 5.75
CA ILE A 102 -3.71 -12.78 4.84
C ILE A 102 -2.45 -12.54 5.65
N VAL A 103 -1.52 -13.50 5.56
CA VAL A 103 -0.19 -13.40 6.12
C VAL A 103 0.77 -13.05 4.99
N TRP A 104 1.40 -11.89 5.04
CA TRP A 104 2.53 -11.60 4.18
C TRP A 104 3.82 -12.02 4.86
N ASP A 105 4.36 -13.18 4.48
CA ASP A 105 5.67 -13.67 4.89
C ASP A 105 6.75 -12.95 4.05
N LYS A 106 7.56 -12.13 4.73
CA LYS A 106 8.59 -11.29 4.11
C LYS A 106 9.86 -12.05 3.74
N ARG A 107 9.91 -13.36 4.02
CA ARG A 107 11.01 -14.29 3.68
C ARG A 107 12.41 -13.80 4.09
N HIS A 108 12.54 -12.99 5.12
CA HIS A 108 13.83 -12.59 5.61
C HIS A 108 14.22 -13.41 6.85
N THR A 109 15.49 -13.81 6.90
CA THR A 109 16.07 -14.59 8.00
C THR A 109 16.87 -13.73 8.99
N ALA A 110 17.13 -12.46 8.65
CA ALA A 110 17.90 -11.56 9.49
C ALA A 110 17.04 -11.05 10.66
N ARG A 111 17.67 -10.82 11.81
CA ARG A 111 17.06 -10.08 12.93
C ARG A 111 16.94 -8.59 12.53
N LEU A 112 15.83 -8.24 11.94
CA LEU A 112 15.52 -6.87 11.52
C LEU A 112 14.62 -6.20 12.58
N SER A 113 14.60 -4.88 12.60
CA SER A 113 13.77 -4.10 13.51
C SER A 113 12.26 -4.13 13.17
N PHE A 114 11.89 -4.79 12.08
CA PHE A 114 10.50 -4.98 11.65
C PHE A 114 10.15 -6.47 11.62
N GLY A 115 8.86 -6.79 11.82
CA GLY A 115 8.38 -8.16 11.94
C GLY A 115 8.65 -9.01 10.69
N ALA A 116 8.77 -10.33 10.90
CA ALA A 116 8.97 -11.31 9.82
C ALA A 116 7.78 -11.40 8.86
N ALA A 117 6.60 -11.01 9.32
CA ALA A 117 5.35 -10.99 8.55
C ALA A 117 4.51 -9.76 8.91
N ASP A 118 3.64 -9.37 7.98
CA ASP A 118 2.51 -8.48 8.25
C ASP A 118 1.20 -9.24 8.07
N LEU A 119 0.19 -8.83 8.81
CA LEU A 119 -1.15 -9.42 8.76
C LEU A 119 -2.13 -8.45 8.09
N ALA A 120 -3.03 -9.00 7.28
CA ALA A 120 -4.21 -8.29 6.83
C ALA A 120 -5.46 -9.10 7.19
N TRP A 121 -6.46 -8.41 7.74
CA TRP A 121 -7.78 -8.91 7.99
C TRP A 121 -8.70 -8.64 6.80
N THR A 122 -9.64 -9.54 6.53
CA THR A 122 -10.71 -9.27 5.55
C THR A 122 -12.01 -9.99 5.97
N ASN A 123 -13.15 -9.37 5.61
CA ASN A 123 -14.47 -9.98 5.71
C ASN A 123 -14.90 -10.70 4.44
N ALA A 124 -14.05 -10.75 3.40
CA ALA A 124 -14.32 -11.59 2.23
C ALA A 124 -14.44 -13.06 2.62
N PRO A 125 -15.31 -13.84 1.99
CA PRO A 125 -15.35 -15.29 2.20
C PRO A 125 -13.99 -15.93 1.90
N GLY A 126 -13.55 -16.85 2.76
CA GLY A 126 -12.28 -17.55 2.57
C GLY A 126 -11.63 -18.02 3.87
N ASN A 127 -10.42 -18.54 3.72
CA ASN A 127 -9.58 -19.02 4.81
C ASN A 127 -8.26 -18.24 4.84
N ILE A 128 -7.42 -18.51 5.84
CA ILE A 128 -6.11 -17.89 5.97
C ILE A 128 -5.30 -18.12 4.68
N GLY A 129 -4.85 -17.03 4.08
CA GLY A 129 -3.96 -17.03 2.92
C GLY A 129 -2.55 -16.63 3.31
N VAL A 130 -1.54 -17.17 2.60
CA VAL A 130 -0.14 -16.80 2.81
C VAL A 130 0.45 -16.32 1.50
N HIS A 131 0.94 -15.08 1.49
CA HIS A 131 1.74 -14.53 0.40
C HIS A 131 3.19 -14.47 0.81
N ARG A 132 4.08 -15.15 0.04
CA ARG A 132 5.52 -15.19 0.32
C ARG A 132 6.25 -14.35 -0.70
N GLN A 133 6.80 -13.23 -0.24
CA GLN A 133 7.57 -12.33 -1.10
C GLN A 133 8.68 -11.67 -0.29
N LEU A 134 9.93 -11.81 -0.73
CA LEU A 134 11.06 -11.21 -0.05
C LEU A 134 10.94 -9.69 0.00
N TRP A 135 11.03 -9.16 1.22
CA TRP A 135 11.14 -7.76 1.49
C TRP A 135 12.04 -7.53 2.71
N ASN A 136 13.16 -6.88 2.54
CA ASN A 136 14.12 -6.65 3.62
C ASN A 136 14.40 -5.15 3.86
N GLY A 137 13.46 -4.32 3.50
CA GLY A 137 13.62 -2.88 3.68
C GLY A 137 14.26 -2.16 2.50
N CYS A 138 15.11 -2.79 1.70
CA CYS A 138 15.76 -2.20 0.52
C CYS A 138 15.62 -3.05 -0.75
N CYS A 139 15.23 -4.32 -0.63
CA CYS A 139 15.04 -5.22 -1.77
C CYS A 139 13.65 -5.82 -1.71
N VAL A 140 12.96 -5.85 -2.86
CA VAL A 140 11.67 -6.49 -3.09
C VAL A 140 11.85 -7.52 -4.19
N GLU A 141 11.40 -8.75 -3.95
CA GLU A 141 11.40 -9.81 -4.97
C GLU A 141 10.46 -9.42 -6.13
N GLY A 142 10.93 -9.56 -7.37
CA GLY A 142 10.16 -9.19 -8.56
C GLY A 142 10.23 -7.70 -8.94
N GLU A 143 10.85 -6.86 -8.13
CA GLU A 143 11.21 -5.51 -8.56
C GLU A 143 12.67 -5.55 -9.08
N GLU A 144 12.90 -5.02 -10.30
CA GLU A 144 14.22 -5.06 -10.94
C GLU A 144 15.33 -4.56 -10.02
N ARG A 145 16.25 -5.45 -9.68
CA ARG A 145 17.52 -5.07 -9.08
C ARG A 145 18.31 -4.27 -10.12
N ARG A 146 18.46 -2.98 -9.94
CA ARG A 146 19.57 -2.29 -10.59
C ARG A 146 20.87 -2.85 -10.03
N GLN A 147 21.68 -3.44 -10.91
CA GLN A 147 22.96 -4.05 -10.58
C GLN A 147 23.84 -3.10 -9.76
N ARG A 148 24.50 -3.63 -8.74
CA ARG A 148 25.61 -2.94 -8.08
C ARG A 148 26.65 -2.61 -9.14
N GLY A 149 26.91 -1.29 -9.37
CA GLY A 149 27.98 -0.81 -10.24
C GLY A 149 27.57 0.03 -11.44
N GLY A 150 26.31 0.38 -11.59
CA GLY A 150 25.87 1.33 -12.62
C GLY A 150 25.72 2.74 -12.05
N ASP A 151 26.26 3.75 -12.72
CA ASP A 151 26.13 5.18 -12.38
C ASP A 151 24.72 5.75 -12.55
N GLY A 152 23.69 4.92 -12.43
CA GLY A 152 22.30 5.35 -12.48
C GLY A 152 21.73 5.68 -11.09
N PRO A 153 20.81 6.65 -10.99
CA PRO A 153 20.20 6.99 -9.71
C PRO A 153 19.54 5.75 -9.09
N VAL A 154 19.95 5.42 -7.87
CA VAL A 154 19.25 4.45 -7.03
C VAL A 154 17.79 4.91 -6.98
N LYS A 155 16.83 4.08 -7.41
CA LYS A 155 15.39 4.36 -7.18
C LYS A 155 15.21 4.39 -5.66
N THR A 156 15.31 5.59 -5.10
CA THR A 156 14.91 5.83 -3.72
C THR A 156 13.44 5.50 -3.62
N ARG A 157 13.06 4.79 -2.56
CA ARG A 157 11.64 4.52 -2.28
C ARG A 157 10.85 5.81 -2.35
N SER A 158 9.75 5.76 -3.05
CA SER A 158 8.83 6.89 -3.13
C SER A 158 8.00 7.08 -1.87
N HIS A 159 7.96 6.04 -0.98
CA HIS A 159 7.21 6.08 0.28
C HIS A 159 7.88 5.14 1.30
N PRO A 160 7.99 5.53 2.60
CA PRO A 160 8.69 4.75 3.63
C PRO A 160 8.08 3.36 3.89
N THR A 161 6.78 3.20 3.73
CA THR A 161 6.03 1.96 4.01
C THR A 161 5.39 1.34 2.77
N GLN A 162 5.92 1.59 1.57
CA GLN A 162 5.35 1.08 0.32
C GLN A 162 5.21 -0.44 0.33
N LYS A 163 3.99 -0.94 0.14
CA LYS A 163 3.71 -2.36 -0.07
C LYS A 163 4.10 -2.79 -1.49
N PRO A 164 4.54 -4.05 -1.70
CA PRO A 164 4.79 -4.60 -3.03
C PRO A 164 3.51 -4.67 -3.87
N VAL A 165 3.61 -4.35 -5.16
CA VAL A 165 2.46 -4.41 -6.08
C VAL A 165 1.92 -5.83 -6.20
N ALA A 166 2.79 -6.86 -6.23
CA ALA A 166 2.38 -8.26 -6.31
C ALA A 166 1.58 -8.71 -5.07
N LEU A 167 1.92 -8.20 -3.88
CA LEU A 167 1.13 -8.42 -2.66
C LEU A 167 -0.25 -7.79 -2.78
N MET A 168 -0.33 -6.53 -3.24
CA MET A 168 -1.63 -5.84 -3.38
C MET A 168 -2.50 -6.51 -4.45
N ARG A 169 -1.91 -7.02 -5.53
CA ARG A 169 -2.61 -7.84 -6.52
C ARG A 169 -3.20 -9.10 -5.89
N TYR A 170 -2.42 -9.85 -5.12
CA TYR A 170 -2.89 -11.04 -4.40
C TYR A 170 -4.06 -10.71 -3.46
N CYS A 171 -4.00 -9.55 -2.78
CA CYS A 171 -5.08 -9.08 -1.90
C CYS A 171 -6.35 -8.71 -2.67
N ILE A 172 -6.22 -7.99 -3.80
CA ILE A 172 -7.36 -7.62 -4.65
C ILE A 172 -8.07 -8.86 -5.19
N GLU A 173 -7.33 -9.86 -5.70
CA GLU A 173 -7.87 -11.10 -6.24
C GLU A 173 -8.63 -11.92 -5.19
N ARG A 174 -8.29 -11.76 -3.89
CA ARG A 174 -8.98 -12.42 -2.77
C ARG A 174 -10.13 -11.59 -2.22
N ALA A 175 -10.07 -10.29 -2.31
CA ALA A 175 -11.12 -9.40 -1.82
C ALA A 175 -12.33 -9.37 -2.78
N THR A 176 -12.09 -9.42 -4.10
CA THR A 176 -13.18 -9.32 -5.07
C THR A 176 -12.84 -9.98 -6.41
N SER A 177 -13.85 -10.57 -7.03
CA SER A 177 -13.78 -11.09 -8.41
C SER A 177 -14.01 -10.01 -9.47
N GLY A 178 -14.53 -8.84 -9.12
CA GLY A 178 -14.86 -7.76 -10.05
C GLY A 178 -15.15 -6.43 -9.36
N GLY A 179 -15.46 -5.41 -10.17
CA GLY A 179 -15.89 -4.09 -9.70
C GLY A 179 -14.75 -3.16 -9.27
N ALA A 180 -15.13 -2.04 -8.66
CA ALA A 180 -14.20 -1.01 -8.25
C ALA A 180 -13.52 -1.35 -6.92
N VAL A 181 -12.21 -1.09 -6.84
CA VAL A 181 -11.41 -1.18 -5.61
C VAL A 181 -11.11 0.23 -5.11
N LEU A 182 -11.38 0.48 -3.84
CA LEU A 182 -11.03 1.72 -3.15
C LEU A 182 -9.82 1.49 -2.24
N ASP A 183 -8.86 2.41 -2.30
CA ASP A 183 -7.80 2.55 -1.31
C ASP A 183 -7.89 3.95 -0.69
N PRO A 184 -8.49 4.11 0.51
CA PRO A 184 -8.64 5.41 1.16
C PRO A 184 -7.34 5.96 1.77
N PHE A 185 -6.24 5.19 1.73
CA PHE A 185 -4.90 5.57 2.20
C PHE A 185 -3.84 5.16 1.18
N MET A 186 -4.04 5.56 -0.10
CA MET A 186 -3.29 4.97 -1.22
C MET A 186 -1.78 5.22 -1.18
N GLY A 187 -1.30 6.19 -0.43
CA GLY A 187 0.12 6.51 -0.32
C GLY A 187 0.77 6.69 -1.70
N SER A 188 1.75 5.85 -2.01
CA SER A 188 2.42 5.84 -3.32
C SER A 188 1.66 5.08 -4.42
N GLY A 189 0.43 4.62 -4.20
CA GLY A 189 -0.45 4.02 -5.20
C GLY A 189 -0.17 2.55 -5.54
N ALA A 190 0.40 1.75 -4.63
CA ALA A 190 0.69 0.34 -4.90
C ALA A 190 -0.57 -0.48 -5.20
N THR A 191 -1.65 -0.26 -4.44
CA THR A 191 -2.97 -0.88 -4.65
C THR A 191 -3.54 -0.50 -6.00
N GLY A 192 -3.44 0.78 -6.37
CA GLY A 192 -3.94 1.27 -7.66
C GLY A 192 -3.19 0.69 -8.85
N VAL A 193 -1.85 0.59 -8.76
CA VAL A 193 -1.06 -0.09 -9.80
C VAL A 193 -1.48 -1.55 -9.95
N ALA A 194 -1.70 -2.26 -8.85
CA ALA A 194 -2.20 -3.64 -8.85
C ALA A 194 -3.61 -3.73 -9.45
N ALA A 195 -4.51 -2.80 -9.13
CA ALA A 195 -5.85 -2.72 -9.69
C ALA A 195 -5.82 -2.52 -11.21
N VAL A 196 -5.00 -1.58 -11.70
CA VAL A 196 -4.80 -1.36 -13.16
C VAL A 196 -4.29 -2.63 -13.85
N GLN A 197 -3.31 -3.33 -13.25
CA GLN A 197 -2.75 -4.56 -13.80
C GLN A 197 -3.74 -5.73 -13.82
N THR A 198 -4.73 -5.71 -12.94
CA THR A 198 -5.79 -6.75 -12.86
C THR A 198 -7.09 -6.34 -13.57
N GLY A 199 -7.09 -5.23 -14.31
CA GLY A 199 -8.26 -4.73 -15.03
C GLY A 199 -9.41 -4.27 -14.13
N ARG A 200 -9.13 -3.89 -12.88
CA ARG A 200 -10.13 -3.37 -11.94
C ARG A 200 -10.26 -1.86 -12.06
N ARG A 201 -11.48 -1.36 -11.89
CA ARG A 201 -11.66 0.07 -11.59
C ARG A 201 -10.99 0.40 -10.27
N PHE A 202 -10.39 1.58 -10.19
CA PHE A 202 -9.66 2.01 -9.00
C PHE A 202 -10.07 3.42 -8.56
N VAL A 203 -10.28 3.57 -7.27
CA VAL A 203 -10.43 4.85 -6.60
C VAL A 203 -9.37 4.93 -5.50
N GLY A 204 -8.56 5.97 -5.52
CA GLY A 204 -7.54 6.18 -4.49
C GLY A 204 -7.72 7.51 -3.78
N VAL A 205 -7.52 7.55 -2.48
CA VAL A 205 -7.47 8.81 -1.71
C VAL A 205 -6.11 8.94 -1.03
N GLU A 206 -5.52 10.12 -1.12
CA GLU A 206 -4.28 10.45 -0.43
C GLU A 206 -4.37 11.88 0.11
N ARG A 207 -3.95 12.07 1.34
CA ARG A 207 -4.00 13.37 2.00
C ARG A 207 -2.76 14.23 1.76
N VAL A 208 -1.61 13.59 1.58
CA VAL A 208 -0.32 14.27 1.43
C VAL A 208 0.00 14.46 -0.05
N GLU A 209 0.06 15.71 -0.51
CA GLU A 209 0.24 16.05 -1.92
C GLU A 209 1.48 15.40 -2.55
N LYS A 210 2.60 15.36 -1.84
CA LYS A 210 3.84 14.69 -2.28
C LYS A 210 3.58 13.22 -2.66
N TYR A 211 2.82 12.47 -1.87
CA TYR A 211 2.50 11.06 -2.13
C TYR A 211 1.43 10.90 -3.19
N PHE A 212 0.46 11.82 -3.22
CA PHE A 212 -0.52 11.90 -4.29
C PHE A 212 0.16 12.03 -5.67
N ASP A 213 1.13 12.93 -5.81
CA ASP A 213 1.88 13.12 -7.07
C ASP A 213 2.69 11.87 -7.45
N VAL A 214 3.26 11.18 -6.46
CA VAL A 214 3.94 9.89 -6.69
C VAL A 214 2.95 8.85 -7.19
N ALA A 215 1.79 8.71 -6.55
CA ALA A 215 0.75 7.77 -6.95
C ALA A 215 0.24 8.07 -8.36
N ARG A 216 -0.06 9.35 -8.64
CA ARG A 216 -0.50 9.82 -9.96
C ARG A 216 0.47 9.37 -11.06
N ARG A 217 1.77 9.66 -10.91
CA ARG A 217 2.79 9.24 -11.89
C ARG A 217 2.82 7.72 -12.08
N ARG A 218 2.85 6.94 -11.00
CA ARG A 218 2.90 5.47 -11.06
C ARG A 218 1.67 4.87 -11.70
N LEU A 219 0.49 5.42 -11.42
CA LEU A 219 -0.76 5.00 -12.06
C LEU A 219 -0.77 5.32 -13.55
N THR A 220 -0.32 6.51 -13.94
CA THR A 220 -0.17 6.88 -15.37
C THR A 220 0.78 5.91 -16.09
N GLU A 221 1.96 5.62 -15.49
CA GLU A 221 2.90 4.64 -16.04
C GLU A 221 2.27 3.24 -16.21
N ALA A 222 1.46 2.79 -15.24
CA ALA A 222 0.77 1.51 -15.29
C ALA A 222 -0.33 1.48 -16.37
N LEU A 223 -1.09 2.57 -16.52
CA LEU A 223 -2.10 2.73 -17.57
C LEU A 223 -1.48 2.70 -18.96
N ASP A 224 -0.36 3.38 -19.15
CA ASP A 224 0.37 3.38 -20.43
C ASP A 224 0.94 1.99 -20.75
N ALA A 225 1.43 1.26 -19.75
CA ALA A 225 1.86 -0.12 -19.92
C ALA A 225 0.68 -1.02 -20.32
N ARG A 226 -0.49 -0.88 -19.67
CA ARG A 226 -1.72 -1.61 -20.03
C ARG A 226 -2.16 -1.34 -21.48
N ARG A 227 -2.13 -0.08 -21.92
CA ARG A 227 -2.46 0.30 -23.30
C ARG A 227 -1.53 -0.34 -24.31
N ARG A 228 -0.22 -0.35 -24.04
CA ARG A 228 0.78 -0.98 -24.93
C ARG A 228 0.62 -2.49 -25.05
N LEU A 229 0.10 -3.16 -24.03
CA LEU A 229 -0.16 -4.62 -24.07
C LEU A 229 -1.46 -4.97 -24.80
N ALA A 230 -2.37 -4.01 -24.94
CA ALA A 230 -3.66 -4.20 -25.62
C ALA A 230 -3.63 -3.80 -27.09
N ALA A 231 -2.57 -3.12 -27.57
CA ALA A 231 -2.32 -2.73 -28.96
C ALA A 231 -1.52 -3.77 -29.70
#